data_68e05031a1f75ca65007af74c9129095
#
_entry.id   68e05031a1f75ca65007af74c9129095
#
_cell.length_a   1.000
_cell.length_b   1.000
_cell.length_c   1.000
_cell.angle_alpha   90.00
_cell.angle_beta   90.00
_cell.angle_gamma   90.00
#
_symmetry.space_group_name_H-M   'P 1'
#
loop_
_entity.id
_entity.type
_entity.pdbx_description
1 polymer ?
#
loop_
_entity_poly.entity_id
_entity_poly.type
_entity_poly.pdbx_seq_one_letter_code
_entity_poly.pdbx_strand_id
1 'polypeptide(L)'
;MMLDGEDDGEQDFAISNYGGGNEDDDYFDHVVGCLQEIILDPEFDGMQKRFSNENCMQFEATEENKLVYTTIFNAYQNTIEAHINAKLEESIPDFSMERFIGLLDTRKDQIEEQIYDLLLSFSDFESFKEMMLFARAHLVATTPKPTSSKAAALGLKSGAELAAERAQAAAATEGAAGESVGIVG
;
A
#
# COMPACT_ATOMS: atom_id res chain seq x y z
N MET A 1 -22.94 11.31 -73.59
CA MET A 1 -21.59 11.13 -73.10
C MET A 1 -21.66 11.28 -71.56
N MET A 2 -21.60 10.16 -70.94
CA MET A 2 -21.78 9.99 -69.48
C MET A 2 -20.53 10.48 -68.75
N LEU A 3 -20.71 11.16 -67.66
CA LEU A 3 -19.68 11.30 -66.60
C LEU A 3 -20.33 11.04 -65.24
N ASP A 4 -19.92 9.92 -64.69
CA ASP A 4 -20.24 9.44 -63.39
C ASP A 4 -19.63 10.42 -62.42
N GLY A 5 -20.44 10.93 -61.50
CA GLY A 5 -20.01 11.62 -60.29
C GLY A 5 -19.91 10.60 -59.17
N GLU A 6 -18.68 10.31 -58.70
CA GLU A 6 -18.41 9.50 -57.55
C GLU A 6 -18.85 10.30 -56.30
N ASP A 7 -19.88 9.78 -55.68
CA ASP A 7 -20.37 10.19 -54.38
C ASP A 7 -19.38 9.64 -53.32
N ASP A 8 -18.42 10.50 -52.93
CA ASP A 8 -17.56 10.25 -51.78
C ASP A 8 -18.42 10.37 -50.51
N GLY A 9 -19.00 9.23 -50.11
CA GLY A 9 -19.68 9.09 -48.85
C GLY A 9 -18.72 9.38 -47.69
N GLU A 10 -18.70 10.63 -47.25
CA GLU A 10 -18.23 10.96 -45.92
C GLU A 10 -19.05 10.12 -44.94
N GLN A 11 -18.43 9.05 -44.44
CA GLN A 11 -18.93 8.33 -43.28
C GLN A 11 -18.77 9.26 -42.11
N ASP A 12 -19.79 10.08 -41.91
CA ASP A 12 -20.06 10.76 -40.66
C ASP A 12 -20.17 9.66 -39.60
N PHE A 13 -19.06 9.42 -38.90
CA PHE A 13 -19.04 8.63 -37.68
C PHE A 13 -19.88 9.41 -36.68
N ALA A 14 -21.19 9.33 -36.84
CA ALA A 14 -22.11 9.67 -35.80
C ALA A 14 -21.74 8.80 -34.62
N ILE A 15 -20.99 9.38 -33.69
CA ILE A 15 -20.87 8.90 -32.31
C ILE A 15 -22.32 8.76 -31.88
N SER A 16 -22.79 7.52 -31.98
CA SER A 16 -24.12 7.13 -31.54
C SER A 16 -24.18 7.49 -30.09
N ASN A 17 -24.86 8.60 -29.80
CA ASN A 17 -25.27 8.99 -28.46
C ASN A 17 -26.05 7.80 -27.85
N TYR A 18 -25.37 6.93 -27.15
CA TYR A 18 -25.96 5.92 -26.27
C TYR A 18 -26.49 6.65 -25.03
N GLY A 19 -27.39 7.60 -25.24
CA GLY A 19 -27.93 8.45 -24.23
C GLY A 19 -29.42 8.22 -24.03
N GLY A 20 -29.76 7.20 -23.30
CA GLY A 20 -30.98 7.09 -22.53
C GLY A 20 -30.70 7.14 -21.02
N GLY A 21 -29.43 7.39 -20.63
CA GLY A 21 -28.99 7.52 -19.25
C GLY A 21 -29.34 8.90 -18.67
N ASN A 22 -29.67 8.93 -17.41
CA ASN A 22 -29.74 10.14 -16.62
C ASN A 22 -28.33 10.78 -16.58
N GLU A 23 -28.23 12.10 -16.55
CA GLU A 23 -26.95 12.83 -16.44
C GLU A 23 -26.06 12.31 -15.30
N ASP A 24 -26.66 11.82 -14.21
CA ASP A 24 -25.96 11.19 -13.12
C ASP A 24 -25.41 9.79 -13.47
N ASP A 25 -26.02 9.04 -14.41
CA ASP A 25 -25.52 7.76 -14.87
C ASP A 25 -24.28 7.96 -15.73
N ASP A 26 -24.36 8.87 -16.70
CA ASP A 26 -23.23 9.21 -17.58
C ASP A 26 -22.03 9.75 -16.76
N TYR A 27 -22.30 10.60 -15.78
CA TYR A 27 -21.28 11.14 -14.87
C TYR A 27 -20.65 10.03 -14.04
N PHE A 28 -21.45 9.15 -13.42
CA PHE A 28 -20.97 8.05 -12.61
C PHE A 28 -20.09 7.09 -13.42
N ASP A 29 -20.56 6.67 -14.59
CA ASP A 29 -19.82 5.76 -15.47
C ASP A 29 -18.48 6.38 -15.92
N HIS A 30 -18.47 7.69 -16.21
CA HIS A 30 -17.24 8.40 -16.56
C HIS A 30 -16.25 8.43 -15.40
N VAL A 31 -16.69 8.74 -14.17
CA VAL A 31 -15.83 8.71 -12.98
C VAL A 31 -15.28 7.31 -12.73
N VAL A 32 -16.12 6.28 -12.81
CA VAL A 32 -15.70 4.88 -12.64
C VAL A 32 -14.65 4.49 -13.69
N GLY A 33 -14.87 4.85 -14.96
CA GLY A 33 -13.89 4.62 -16.03
C GLY A 33 -12.53 5.27 -15.74
N CYS A 34 -12.52 6.54 -15.32
CA CYS A 34 -11.28 7.23 -14.93
C CYS A 34 -10.61 6.58 -13.71
N LEU A 35 -11.38 6.12 -12.73
CA LEU A 35 -10.81 5.41 -11.57
C LEU A 35 -10.16 4.09 -11.97
N GLN A 36 -10.75 3.35 -12.93
CA GLN A 36 -10.13 2.14 -13.49
C GLN A 36 -8.77 2.46 -14.13
N GLU A 37 -8.69 3.52 -14.92
CA GLU A 37 -7.43 3.96 -15.54
C GLU A 37 -6.38 4.33 -14.47
N ILE A 38 -6.78 5.06 -13.43
CA ILE A 38 -5.88 5.43 -12.31
C ILE A 38 -5.34 4.19 -11.60
N ILE A 39 -6.20 3.21 -11.30
CA ILE A 39 -5.78 1.96 -10.61
C ILE A 39 -4.79 1.16 -11.46
N LEU A 40 -4.95 1.18 -12.77
CA LEU A 40 -4.06 0.49 -13.71
C LEU A 40 -2.78 1.27 -14.00
N ASP A 41 -2.69 2.54 -13.59
CA ASP A 41 -1.50 3.36 -13.78
C ASP A 41 -0.33 2.84 -12.93
N PRO A 42 0.80 2.45 -13.54
CA PRO A 42 1.98 2.00 -12.80
C PRO A 42 2.54 3.04 -11.81
N GLU A 43 2.32 4.33 -12.04
CA GLU A 43 2.73 5.39 -11.13
C GLU A 43 1.92 5.34 -9.83
N PHE A 44 0.60 5.20 -9.95
CA PHE A 44 -0.31 5.05 -8.83
C PHE A 44 0.00 3.78 -8.00
N ASP A 45 0.11 2.63 -8.66
CA ASP A 45 0.49 1.36 -8.03
C ASP A 45 1.85 1.48 -7.31
N GLY A 46 2.84 2.11 -7.94
CA GLY A 46 4.14 2.35 -7.35
C GLY A 46 4.09 3.27 -6.12
N MET A 47 3.22 4.29 -6.13
CA MET A 47 3.01 5.19 -5.01
C MET A 47 2.37 4.46 -3.83
N GLN A 48 1.30 3.71 -4.06
CA GLN A 48 0.60 2.93 -3.04
C GLN A 48 1.51 1.87 -2.41
N LYS A 49 2.27 1.12 -3.23
CA LYS A 49 3.23 0.13 -2.75
C LYS A 49 4.36 0.74 -1.92
N ARG A 50 4.91 1.88 -2.33
CA ARG A 50 5.94 2.58 -1.55
C ARG A 50 5.40 2.98 -0.20
N PHE A 51 4.23 3.64 -0.17
CA PHE A 51 3.60 4.06 1.08
C PHE A 51 3.38 2.89 2.03
N SER A 52 2.81 1.80 1.51
CA SER A 52 2.54 0.59 2.29
C SER A 52 3.83 -0.05 2.81
N ASN A 53 4.86 -0.21 1.98
CA ASN A 53 6.14 -0.81 2.39
C ASN A 53 6.87 0.01 3.46
N GLU A 54 6.79 1.33 3.40
CA GLU A 54 7.42 2.23 4.37
C GLU A 54 6.73 2.19 5.75
N ASN A 55 5.42 1.94 5.77
CA ASN A 55 4.60 2.10 6.98
C ASN A 55 4.06 0.78 7.55
N CYS A 56 3.93 -0.29 6.76
CA CYS A 56 3.26 -1.53 7.18
C CYS A 56 3.88 -2.20 8.41
N MET A 57 5.17 -2.03 8.65
CA MET A 57 5.85 -2.62 9.82
C MET A 57 5.39 -2.03 11.16
N GLN A 58 4.72 -0.88 11.15
CA GLN A 58 4.12 -0.29 12.35
C GLN A 58 2.84 -1.03 12.79
N PHE A 59 2.15 -1.70 11.85
CA PHE A 59 0.85 -2.33 12.10
C PHE A 59 1.00 -3.74 12.68
N GLU A 60 0.17 -4.06 13.64
CA GLU A 60 0.10 -5.38 14.31
C GLU A 60 -1.34 -5.93 14.23
N ALA A 61 -1.45 -7.25 14.08
CA ALA A 61 -2.74 -7.95 14.04
C ALA A 61 -3.34 -8.09 15.46
N THR A 62 -3.59 -6.96 16.10
CA THR A 62 -4.20 -6.86 17.43
C THR A 62 -5.46 -6.00 17.36
N GLU A 63 -6.37 -6.17 18.30
CA GLU A 63 -7.58 -5.33 18.40
C GLU A 63 -7.25 -3.89 18.80
N GLU A 64 -6.13 -3.69 19.48
CA GLU A 64 -5.68 -2.37 19.94
C GLU A 64 -5.08 -1.56 18.80
N ASN A 65 -5.60 -0.34 18.58
CA ASN A 65 -5.11 0.59 17.60
C ASN A 65 -4.18 1.62 18.24
N LYS A 66 -2.92 1.62 17.83
CA LYS A 66 -1.93 2.60 18.29
C LYS A 66 -2.20 3.97 17.68
N LEU A 67 -1.91 5.04 18.40
CA LEU A 67 -2.08 6.42 17.89
C LEU A 67 -1.34 6.67 16.56
N VAL A 68 -0.20 6.02 16.37
CA VAL A 68 0.57 6.13 15.12
C VAL A 68 -0.21 5.64 13.91
N TYR A 69 -1.14 4.69 14.06
CA TYR A 69 -1.96 4.19 12.95
C TYR A 69 -2.86 5.28 12.37
N THR A 70 -3.49 6.08 13.23
CA THR A 70 -4.31 7.23 12.77
C THR A 70 -3.47 8.27 12.03
N THR A 71 -2.25 8.52 12.51
CA THR A 71 -1.33 9.45 11.82
C THR A 71 -0.95 8.95 10.43
N ILE A 72 -0.66 7.65 10.31
CA ILE A 72 -0.33 7.04 9.02
C ILE A 72 -1.55 7.00 8.10
N PHE A 73 -2.74 6.70 8.64
CA PHE A 73 -3.98 6.70 7.88
C PHE A 73 -4.29 8.09 7.29
N ASN A 74 -4.19 9.14 8.09
CA ASN A 74 -4.39 10.51 7.61
C ASN A 74 -3.36 10.88 6.53
N ALA A 75 -2.11 10.45 6.67
CA ALA A 75 -1.09 10.69 5.65
C ALA A 75 -1.39 9.93 4.35
N TYR A 76 -1.89 8.70 4.45
CA TYR A 76 -2.35 7.90 3.30
C TYR A 76 -3.50 8.60 2.58
N GLN A 77 -4.56 8.96 3.32
CA GLN A 77 -5.71 9.68 2.77
C GLN A 77 -5.25 10.91 1.99
N ASN A 78 -4.46 11.79 2.62
CA ASN A 78 -3.99 13.02 1.98
C ASN A 78 -3.17 12.75 0.71
N THR A 79 -2.36 11.69 0.68
CA THR A 79 -1.50 11.38 -0.47
C THR A 79 -2.29 10.77 -1.62
N ILE A 80 -3.09 9.75 -1.33
CA ILE A 80 -3.82 8.99 -2.35
C ILE A 80 -5.02 9.79 -2.87
N GLU A 81 -5.79 10.40 -1.96
CA GLU A 81 -6.94 11.22 -2.32
C GLU A 81 -6.54 12.43 -3.18
N ALA A 82 -5.44 13.11 -2.82
CA ALA A 82 -4.95 14.24 -3.62
C ALA A 82 -4.56 13.80 -5.04
N HIS A 83 -3.94 12.63 -5.20
CA HIS A 83 -3.58 12.10 -6.51
C HIS A 83 -4.81 11.74 -7.34
N ILE A 84 -5.78 11.03 -6.74
CA ILE A 84 -7.02 10.65 -7.40
C ILE A 84 -7.82 11.89 -7.81
N ASN A 85 -8.00 12.84 -6.89
CA ASN A 85 -8.71 14.08 -7.17
C ASN A 85 -8.08 14.85 -8.32
N ALA A 86 -6.75 15.02 -8.32
CA ALA A 86 -6.05 15.73 -9.38
C ALA A 86 -6.27 15.08 -10.76
N LYS A 87 -6.23 13.74 -10.83
CA LYS A 87 -6.48 12.99 -12.07
C LYS A 87 -7.93 13.07 -12.54
N LEU A 88 -8.89 13.01 -11.61
CA LEU A 88 -10.31 13.13 -11.93
C LEU A 88 -10.67 14.55 -12.37
N GLU A 89 -10.13 15.58 -11.72
CA GLU A 89 -10.32 16.98 -12.12
C GLU A 89 -9.69 17.29 -13.48
N GLU A 90 -8.57 16.64 -13.83
CA GLU A 90 -7.95 16.76 -15.14
C GLU A 90 -8.81 16.14 -16.26
N SER A 91 -9.47 15.01 -15.96
CA SER A 91 -10.21 14.21 -16.95
C SER A 91 -11.68 14.60 -17.06
N ILE A 92 -12.28 15.11 -15.99
CA ILE A 92 -13.72 15.36 -15.90
C ILE A 92 -13.97 16.84 -15.56
N PRO A 93 -14.48 17.63 -16.51
CA PRO A 93 -14.91 18.99 -16.25
C PRO A 93 -15.96 19.01 -15.13
N ASP A 94 -15.85 19.95 -14.20
CA ASP A 94 -16.76 20.10 -13.07
C ASP A 94 -16.87 18.87 -12.16
N PHE A 95 -15.76 18.09 -12.03
CA PHE A 95 -15.71 16.95 -11.12
C PHE A 95 -16.05 17.37 -9.69
N SER A 96 -16.86 16.56 -9.02
CA SER A 96 -17.22 16.72 -7.61
C SER A 96 -17.18 15.37 -6.90
N MET A 97 -16.24 15.22 -5.98
CA MET A 97 -16.15 14.03 -5.13
C MET A 97 -17.41 13.81 -4.30
N GLU A 98 -18.03 14.89 -3.81
CA GLU A 98 -19.28 14.81 -3.03
C GLU A 98 -20.43 14.24 -3.87
N ARG A 99 -20.58 14.70 -5.13
CA ARG A 99 -21.56 14.15 -6.07
C ARG A 99 -21.30 12.67 -6.35
N PHE A 100 -20.06 12.30 -6.58
CA PHE A 100 -19.69 10.91 -6.85
C PHE A 100 -19.99 9.99 -5.66
N ILE A 101 -19.60 10.38 -4.43
CA ILE A 101 -19.88 9.59 -3.21
C ILE A 101 -21.40 9.43 -3.00
N GLY A 102 -22.18 10.48 -3.24
CA GLY A 102 -23.65 10.40 -3.16
C GLY A 102 -24.27 9.40 -4.14
N LEU A 103 -23.70 9.28 -5.34
CA LEU A 103 -24.12 8.30 -6.34
C LEU A 103 -23.64 6.89 -6.01
N LEU A 104 -22.45 6.76 -5.44
CA LEU A 104 -21.82 5.50 -5.09
C LEU A 104 -22.66 4.67 -4.11
N ASP A 105 -23.30 5.32 -3.13
CA ASP A 105 -24.14 4.65 -2.13
C ASP A 105 -25.30 3.84 -2.75
N THR A 106 -25.81 4.30 -3.87
CA THR A 106 -26.93 3.66 -4.59
C THR A 106 -26.49 2.70 -5.70
N ARG A 107 -25.21 2.65 -6.06
CA ARG A 107 -24.65 1.96 -7.24
C ARG A 107 -23.44 1.09 -6.92
N LYS A 108 -23.29 0.62 -5.69
CA LYS A 108 -22.15 -0.20 -5.24
C LYS A 108 -21.96 -1.47 -6.04
N ASP A 109 -23.04 -2.04 -6.55
CA ASP A 109 -23.06 -3.25 -7.37
C ASP A 109 -22.65 -3.02 -8.84
N GLN A 110 -22.46 -1.77 -9.24
CA GLN A 110 -22.05 -1.39 -10.60
C GLN A 110 -20.56 -1.11 -10.73
N ILE A 111 -19.81 -1.15 -9.63
CA ILE A 111 -18.36 -0.93 -9.63
C ILE A 111 -17.60 -2.23 -9.42
N GLU A 112 -16.42 -2.30 -10.03
CA GLU A 112 -15.52 -3.43 -9.83
C GLU A 112 -15.01 -3.49 -8.38
N GLU A 113 -14.82 -4.72 -7.87
CA GLU A 113 -14.32 -4.97 -6.51
C GLU A 113 -13.04 -4.21 -6.21
N GLN A 114 -12.11 -4.13 -7.16
CA GLN A 114 -10.83 -3.42 -6.99
C GLN A 114 -11.01 -1.92 -6.75
N ILE A 115 -11.96 -1.27 -7.43
CA ILE A 115 -12.28 0.14 -7.22
C ILE A 115 -12.92 0.32 -5.85
N TYR A 116 -13.86 -0.56 -5.50
CA TYR A 116 -14.54 -0.51 -4.21
C TYR A 116 -13.54 -0.66 -3.06
N ASP A 117 -12.64 -1.63 -3.13
CA ASP A 117 -11.58 -1.86 -2.14
C ASP A 117 -10.64 -0.66 -2.01
N LEU A 118 -10.29 -0.02 -3.14
CA LEU A 118 -9.51 1.20 -3.10
C LEU A 118 -10.25 2.31 -2.36
N LEU A 119 -11.52 2.57 -2.71
CA LEU A 119 -12.34 3.60 -2.07
C LEU A 119 -12.50 3.33 -0.57
N LEU A 120 -12.68 2.07 -0.18
CA LEU A 120 -12.72 1.67 1.23
C LEU A 120 -11.39 1.92 1.93
N SER A 121 -10.25 1.61 1.29
CA SER A 121 -8.93 1.73 1.92
C SER A 121 -8.58 3.16 2.37
N PHE A 122 -9.16 4.19 1.75
CA PHE A 122 -8.95 5.57 2.19
C PHE A 122 -10.16 6.20 2.90
N SER A 123 -11.33 5.56 2.89
CA SER A 123 -12.52 6.04 3.61
C SER A 123 -12.75 5.32 4.95
N ASP A 124 -12.31 4.07 5.08
CA ASP A 124 -12.49 3.23 6.26
C ASP A 124 -11.16 2.79 6.88
N PHE A 125 -10.99 3.09 8.16
CA PHE A 125 -9.75 2.78 8.87
C PHE A 125 -9.47 1.28 9.00
N GLU A 126 -10.51 0.45 9.18
CA GLU A 126 -10.30 -1.00 9.34
C GLU A 126 -9.85 -1.63 8.01
N SER A 127 -10.45 -1.23 6.89
CA SER A 127 -10.03 -1.65 5.55
C SER A 127 -8.58 -1.21 5.25
N PHE A 128 -8.20 0.00 5.63
CA PHE A 128 -6.83 0.48 5.54
C PHE A 128 -5.88 -0.37 6.40
N LYS A 129 -6.25 -0.68 7.63
CA LYS A 129 -5.45 -1.52 8.53
C LYS A 129 -5.24 -2.91 7.96
N GLU A 130 -6.29 -3.52 7.38
CA GLU A 130 -6.19 -4.82 6.71
C GLU A 130 -5.22 -4.77 5.52
N MET A 131 -5.29 -3.74 4.68
CA MET A 131 -4.35 -3.52 3.59
C MET A 131 -2.90 -3.43 4.10
N MET A 132 -2.65 -2.70 5.20
CA MET A 132 -1.32 -2.59 5.81
C MET A 132 -0.81 -3.91 6.39
N LEU A 133 -1.68 -4.70 7.03
CA LEU A 133 -1.34 -6.02 7.53
C LEU A 133 -1.00 -6.99 6.39
N PHE A 134 -1.74 -6.93 5.29
CA PHE A 134 -1.44 -7.71 4.08
C PHE A 134 -0.08 -7.33 3.50
N ALA A 135 0.20 -6.03 3.34
CA ALA A 135 1.50 -5.54 2.86
C ALA A 135 2.65 -5.99 3.76
N ARG A 136 2.47 -5.93 5.09
CA ARG A 136 3.44 -6.44 6.07
C ARG A 136 3.70 -7.92 5.90
N ALA A 137 2.67 -8.74 5.78
CA ALA A 137 2.80 -10.18 5.60
C ALA A 137 3.59 -10.51 4.31
N HIS A 138 3.29 -9.80 3.23
CA HIS A 138 4.00 -9.94 1.96
C HIS A 138 5.46 -9.51 2.07
N LEU A 139 5.74 -8.37 2.70
CA LEU A 139 7.11 -7.86 2.87
C LEU A 139 7.96 -8.82 3.71
N VAL A 140 7.41 -9.35 4.82
CA VAL A 140 8.11 -10.33 5.67
C VAL A 140 8.36 -11.64 4.92
N ALA A 141 7.41 -12.10 4.10
CA ALA A 141 7.56 -13.34 3.32
C ALA A 141 8.60 -13.19 2.20
N THR A 142 8.73 -12.00 1.61
CA THR A 142 9.66 -11.75 0.49
C THR A 142 11.04 -11.28 0.94
N THR A 143 11.17 -10.78 2.18
CA THR A 143 12.47 -10.41 2.75
C THR A 143 13.24 -11.69 3.07
N PRO A 144 14.41 -11.95 2.45
CA PRO A 144 15.19 -13.14 2.76
C PRO A 144 15.57 -13.10 4.24
N LYS A 145 15.13 -14.12 4.98
CA LYS A 145 15.51 -14.31 6.38
C LYS A 145 17.04 -14.28 6.43
N PRO A 146 17.65 -13.43 7.27
CA PRO A 146 19.10 -13.42 7.40
C PRO A 146 19.53 -14.83 7.80
N THR A 147 20.03 -15.58 6.84
CA THR A 147 20.61 -16.88 7.12
C THR A 147 21.84 -16.62 7.96
N SER A 148 21.93 -17.24 9.11
CA SER A 148 23.07 -17.16 10.05
C SER A 148 24.42 -17.45 9.37
N SER A 149 24.37 -18.02 8.17
CA SER A 149 25.51 -18.29 7.30
C SER A 149 26.29 -17.04 6.87
N LYS A 150 25.65 -15.86 6.73
CA LYS A 150 26.34 -14.62 6.33
C LYS A 150 27.06 -13.95 7.51
N ALA A 151 26.55 -14.12 8.72
CA ALA A 151 27.25 -13.69 9.94
C ALA A 151 28.49 -14.54 10.22
N ALA A 152 28.41 -15.85 9.95
CA ALA A 152 29.56 -16.77 10.02
C ALA A 152 30.62 -16.46 8.96
N ALA A 153 30.22 -16.07 7.74
CA ALA A 153 31.16 -15.71 6.66
C ALA A 153 31.88 -14.37 6.92
N LEU A 154 31.33 -13.50 7.79
CA LEU A 154 31.95 -12.23 8.22
C LEU A 154 32.76 -12.36 9.52
N GLY A 155 32.88 -13.57 10.08
CA GLY A 155 33.65 -13.83 11.30
C GLY A 155 33.04 -13.16 12.57
N LEU A 156 31.78 -12.76 12.51
CA LEU A 156 31.08 -12.19 13.67
C LEU A 156 30.57 -13.31 14.57
N LYS A 157 31.09 -13.36 15.80
CA LYS A 157 30.64 -14.32 16.81
C LYS A 157 29.15 -14.09 17.14
N SER A 158 28.39 -15.17 17.27
CA SER A 158 26.99 -15.11 17.70
C SER A 158 26.87 -14.55 19.13
N GLY A 159 25.72 -13.93 19.45
CA GLY A 159 25.49 -13.43 20.82
C GLY A 159 25.62 -14.51 21.89
N ALA A 160 25.37 -15.78 21.55
CA ALA A 160 25.55 -16.93 22.45
C ALA A 160 27.04 -17.26 22.68
N GLU A 161 27.89 -17.15 21.65
CA GLU A 161 29.32 -17.34 21.76
C GLU A 161 30.00 -16.23 22.56
N LEU A 162 29.57 -14.98 22.41
CA LEU A 162 30.02 -13.85 23.21
C LEU A 162 29.59 -13.95 24.69
N ALA A 163 28.39 -14.50 24.94
CA ALA A 163 27.93 -14.76 26.30
C ALA A 163 28.72 -15.90 26.98
N ALA A 164 29.03 -16.96 26.24
CA ALA A 164 29.83 -18.08 26.74
C ALA A 164 31.29 -17.66 27.03
N GLU A 165 31.89 -16.84 26.17
CA GLU A 165 33.25 -16.31 26.37
C GLU A 165 33.31 -15.37 27.58
N ARG A 166 32.27 -14.53 27.82
CA ARG A 166 32.16 -13.71 29.05
C ARG A 166 32.00 -14.55 30.31
N ALA A 167 31.23 -15.63 30.27
CA ALA A 167 31.05 -16.52 31.41
C ALA A 167 32.35 -17.28 31.74
N GLN A 168 33.13 -17.69 30.74
CA GLN A 168 34.44 -18.33 30.93
C GLN A 168 35.49 -17.34 31.50
N ALA A 169 35.47 -16.10 31.03
CA ALA A 169 36.39 -15.08 31.55
C ALA A 169 36.07 -14.72 33.05
N ALA A 170 34.78 -14.71 33.41
CA ALA A 170 34.37 -14.49 34.79
C ALA A 170 34.79 -15.64 35.72
N ALA A 171 34.67 -16.88 35.27
CA ALA A 171 35.11 -18.07 36.03
C ALA A 171 36.64 -18.15 36.25
N ALA A 172 37.43 -17.64 35.29
CA ALA A 172 38.89 -17.61 35.41
C ALA A 172 39.41 -16.58 36.42
N THR A 173 38.62 -15.51 36.70
CA THR A 173 38.99 -14.50 37.69
C THR A 173 38.66 -14.90 39.12
N GLU A 174 37.68 -15.78 39.34
CA GLU A 174 37.35 -16.29 40.68
C GLU A 174 38.31 -17.38 41.17
N GLY A 175 38.99 -18.12 40.27
CA GLY A 175 39.93 -19.16 40.59
C GLY A 175 41.30 -18.64 41.09
N ALA A 176 41.64 -17.36 40.88
CA ALA A 176 42.91 -16.77 41.23
C ALA A 176 42.99 -16.10 42.65
N ALA A 177 41.87 -16.02 43.33
CA ALA A 177 41.80 -15.33 44.66
C ALA A 177 41.85 -16.27 45.87
N GLY A 178 42.08 -17.58 45.66
CA GLY A 178 41.94 -18.60 46.73
C GLY A 178 43.21 -19.17 47.33
N GLU A 179 44.42 -18.67 46.98
CA GLU A 179 45.64 -19.28 47.49
C GLU A 179 46.64 -18.26 47.99
N SER A 180 46.44 -17.75 49.20
CA SER A 180 47.48 -17.19 50.04
C SER A 180 46.96 -16.84 51.44
N VAL A 181 46.76 -17.81 52.33
CA VAL A 181 47.01 -17.64 53.77
C VAL A 181 47.34 -18.99 54.37
N GLY A 182 48.56 -19.23 54.57
CA GLY A 182 49.05 -20.33 55.39
C GLY A 182 50.48 -20.07 55.88
N ILE A 183 50.59 -19.99 57.19
CA ILE A 183 51.76 -20.27 57.98
C ILE A 183 52.67 -19.09 58.30
N VAL A 184 52.73 -18.75 59.63
CA VAL A 184 53.81 -19.05 60.56
C VAL A 184 53.32 -18.55 61.92
N GLY A 185 53.30 -19.20 62.98
CA GLY A 185 54.20 -20.00 63.78
C GLY A 185 54.07 -19.65 65.20
#